data_c3846af4f2a4fad72dec3ddcaf65eb97
#
_entry.id   c3846af4f2a4fad72dec3ddcaf65eb97
#
_cell.length_a   1.000
_cell.length_b   1.000
_cell.length_c   1.000
_cell.angle_alpha   90.00
_cell.angle_beta   90.00
_cell.angle_gamma   90.00
#
_symmetry.space_group_name_H-M   'P 1'
#
loop_
_entity.id
_entity.type
_entity.pdbx_description
1 polymer ?
#
loop_
_entity_poly.entity_id
_entity_poly.type
_entity_poly.pdbx_seq_one_letter_code
_entity_poly.pdbx_strand_id
1 'polypeptide(L)' 'MENTERIEITFKSGETISYGKGEWDDYAYDGKAIIVKHRGTWIGIYNFDHVFCVELKEK' A
#
# COMPACT_ATOMS: atom_id res chain seq x y z
N MET A 1 7.54 8.05 -17.43
CA MET A 1 6.80 8.31 -16.63
C MET A 1 7.10 8.09 -15.33
N GLU A 2 6.82 8.76 -14.53
CA GLU A 2 7.12 8.64 -13.29
C GLU A 2 6.27 7.89 -12.54
N ASN A 3 6.68 7.19 -11.76
CA ASN A 3 5.85 6.38 -10.99
C ASN A 3 5.57 6.94 -9.68
N THR A 4 4.56 6.44 -9.06
CA THR A 4 4.28 6.68 -7.69
C THR A 4 5.42 6.18 -6.90
N GLU A 5 5.95 7.03 -6.03
CA GLU A 5 7.11 6.65 -5.27
C GLU A 5 6.77 6.07 -3.94
N ARG A 6 5.59 6.31 -3.40
CA ARG A 6 5.27 5.86 -2.06
C ARG A 6 3.80 5.50 -1.95
N ILE A 7 3.50 4.44 -1.25
CA ILE A 7 2.13 4.08 -0.93
C ILE A 7 1.97 4.18 0.58
N GLU A 8 0.92 4.85 1.03
CA GLU A 8 0.65 5.03 2.45
C GLU A 8 -0.68 4.42 2.79
N ILE A 9 -0.71 3.63 3.82
CA ILE A 9 -1.93 2.96 4.28
C ILE A 9 -2.21 3.45 5.68
N THR A 10 -3.35 4.11 5.87
CA THR A 10 -3.75 4.62 7.16
C THR A 10 -4.84 3.73 7.70
N PHE A 11 -4.65 3.25 8.91
CA PHE A 11 -5.61 2.37 9.54
C PHE A 11 -6.63 3.17 10.34
N LYS A 12 -7.74 2.56 10.62
CA LYS A 12 -8.79 3.20 11.40
C LYS A 12 -8.32 3.54 12.80
N SER A 13 -7.29 2.86 13.28
CA SER A 13 -6.73 3.16 14.58
C SER A 13 -5.92 4.45 14.60
N GLY A 14 -5.61 4.99 13.44
CA GLY A 14 -4.80 6.20 13.34
C GLY A 14 -3.37 5.95 12.96
N GLU A 15 -2.95 4.70 12.91
CA GLU A 15 -1.60 4.38 12.52
C GLU A 15 -1.45 4.44 11.02
N THR A 16 -0.28 4.77 10.54
CA THR A 16 0.01 4.80 9.11
C THR A 16 1.27 4.02 8.86
N ILE A 17 1.24 3.17 7.82
CA ILE A 17 2.44 2.55 7.35
C ILE A 17 2.68 3.00 5.94
N SER A 18 3.93 3.06 5.52
CA SER A 18 4.22 3.45 4.16
C SER A 18 5.35 2.60 3.61
N TYR A 19 5.34 2.44 2.31
CA TYR A 19 6.41 1.78 1.59
C TYR A 19 6.94 2.81 0.60
N GLY A 20 8.23 3.06 0.65
CA GLY A 20 8.86 4.06 -0.18
C GLY A 20 9.41 3.48 -1.46
N LYS A 21 10.09 4.33 -2.20
CA LYS A 21 10.69 3.92 -3.44
C LYS A 21 11.68 2.80 -3.17
N GLY A 22 11.60 1.76 -3.94
CA GLY A 22 12.48 0.62 -3.77
C GLY A 22 11.95 -0.42 -2.80
N GLU A 23 10.90 -0.11 -2.05
CA GLU A 23 10.36 -1.04 -1.09
C GLU A 23 9.15 -1.78 -1.63
N TRP A 24 8.54 -1.27 -2.67
CA TRP A 24 7.38 -1.91 -3.28
C TRP A 24 7.35 -1.54 -4.75
N ASP A 25 6.65 -2.30 -5.56
CA ASP A 25 6.54 -1.96 -6.95
C ASP A 25 5.14 -2.13 -7.51
N ASP A 26 4.24 -2.77 -6.80
CA ASP A 26 2.92 -2.98 -7.35
C ASP A 26 1.95 -3.24 -6.21
N TYR A 27 0.66 -3.14 -6.49
CA TYR A 27 -0.36 -3.48 -5.53
C TYR A 27 -1.54 -4.08 -6.25
N ALA A 28 -2.36 -4.77 -5.50
CA ALA A 28 -3.60 -5.32 -6.03
C ALA A 28 -4.64 -5.24 -4.92
N TYR A 29 -5.91 -5.28 -5.28
CA TYR A 29 -6.93 -5.37 -4.26
C TYR A 29 -8.09 -6.16 -4.82
N ASP A 30 -8.85 -6.80 -3.95
CA ASP A 30 -9.92 -7.68 -4.36
C ASP A 30 -11.25 -7.31 -3.73
N GLY A 31 -11.35 -6.13 -3.16
CA GLY A 31 -12.57 -5.69 -2.49
C GLY A 31 -12.57 -5.93 -1.01
N LYS A 32 -11.68 -6.78 -0.52
CA LYS A 32 -11.59 -7.05 0.91
C LYS A 32 -10.26 -6.63 1.49
N ALA A 33 -9.23 -6.60 0.68
CA ALA A 33 -7.89 -6.30 1.17
C ALA A 33 -7.06 -5.68 0.07
N ILE A 34 -6.03 -4.94 0.48
CA ILE A 34 -5.04 -4.45 -0.45
C ILE A 34 -3.78 -5.25 -0.20
N ILE A 35 -3.11 -5.63 -1.27
CA ILE A 35 -1.91 -6.45 -1.23
C ILE A 35 -0.80 -5.63 -1.85
N VAL A 36 0.26 -5.43 -1.11
CA VAL A 36 1.42 -4.69 -1.60
C VAL A 36 2.47 -5.70 -2.02
N LYS A 37 3.05 -5.52 -3.17
CA LYS A 37 3.97 -6.48 -3.76
C LYS A 37 5.31 -5.86 -4.07
N HIS A 38 6.33 -6.68 -4.06
CA HIS A 38 7.65 -6.25 -4.46
C HIS A 38 8.29 -7.44 -5.17
N ARG A 39 8.60 -7.25 -6.45
CA ARG A 39 9.21 -8.27 -7.29
C ARG A 39 8.39 -9.55 -7.32
N GLY A 40 7.08 -9.38 -7.42
CA GLY A 40 6.19 -10.50 -7.51
C GLY A 40 5.89 -11.19 -6.19
N THR A 41 6.45 -10.70 -5.10
CA THR A 41 6.22 -11.28 -3.80
C THR A 41 5.28 -10.39 -3.00
N TRP A 42 4.36 -10.99 -2.29
CA TRP A 42 3.43 -10.24 -1.45
C TRP A 42 4.18 -9.87 -0.18
N ILE A 43 4.31 -8.58 0.08
CA ILE A 43 5.02 -8.13 1.26
C ILE A 43 4.11 -7.53 2.30
N GLY A 44 2.84 -7.29 1.97
CA GLY A 44 1.88 -6.80 2.95
C GLY A 44 0.49 -7.03 2.46
N ILE A 45 -0.39 -7.49 3.35
CA ILE A 45 -1.79 -7.69 3.05
C ILE A 45 -2.57 -7.01 4.15
N TYR A 46 -3.43 -6.07 3.79
CA TYR A 46 -4.14 -5.27 4.77
C TYR A 46 -5.63 -5.32 4.48
N ASN A 47 -6.39 -5.81 5.45
CA ASN A 47 -7.81 -5.98 5.29
C ASN A 47 -8.51 -4.64 5.36
N PHE A 48 -9.43 -4.39 4.44
CA PHE A 48 -10.12 -3.11 4.39
C PHE A 48 -11.00 -2.84 5.62
N ASP A 49 -11.31 -3.86 6.39
CA ASP A 49 -12.05 -3.62 7.62
C ASP A 49 -11.26 -2.78 8.60
N HIS A 50 -9.93 -2.76 8.48
CA HIS A 50 -9.08 -2.02 9.38
C HIS A 50 -8.42 -0.82 8.73
N VAL A 51 -8.65 -0.60 7.46
CA VAL A 51 -7.99 0.45 6.71
C VAL A 51 -8.93 1.62 6.54
N PHE A 52 -8.44 2.82 6.87
CA PHE A 52 -9.21 4.02 6.69
C PHE A 52 -9.02 4.56 5.26
N CYS A 53 -7.80 4.63 4.79
CA CYS A 53 -7.55 5.06 3.43
C CYS A 53 -6.19 4.60 2.96
N VAL A 54 -6.04 4.56 1.65
CA VAL A 54 -4.77 4.24 1.02
C VAL A 54 -4.48 5.35 0.04
N GLU A 55 -3.27 5.89 0.10
CA GLU A 55 -2.90 6.98 -0.77
C GLU A 55 -1.63 6.64 -1.52
N LEU A 56 -1.58 7.03 -2.78
CA LEU A 56 -0.39 6.88 -3.59
C LEU A 56 0.20 8.27 -3.77
N LYS A 57 1.44 8.44 -3.36
CA LYS A 57 2.07 9.74 -3.38
C LYS A 57 3.26 9.73 -4.28
N GLU A 58 3.32 10.69 -5.16
CA GLU A 58 4.45 10.82 -6.03
C GLU A 58 5.49 11.67 -5.36
N LYS A 59 6.74 11.45 -5.76
CA LYS A 59 7.80 12.14 -5.18
C LYS A 59 7.78 13.59 -5.38
#